data_b6071ae455a5592db64730f8442037ed
#
_entry.id   b6071ae455a5592db64730f8442037ed
#
_cell.length_a   1.000
_cell.length_b   1.000
_cell.length_c   1.000
_cell.angle_alpha   90.00
_cell.angle_beta   90.00
_cell.angle_gamma   90.00
#
_symmetry.space_group_name_H-M   'P 1'
#
loop_
_entity.id
_entity.type
_entity.pdbx_description
1 polymer ?
#
loop_
_entity_poly.entity_id
_entity_poly.type
_entity_poly.pdbx_seq_one_letter_code
_entity_poly.pdbx_strand_id
1 'polypeptide(L)'
;VGLGVLRKLTVPGMLSEGSYHDYIPETYRLLNKDYCWLEAYHFTKSVMEYFKASETFATGVVCGSLYDSRLIRTEPIYNNIFYGHDKMKPVCGATVELLQGGAVKHTYTTDQLFNGVYMFKDVEPGKYTLKVSHPEYDAFEQEVDVTANNVTYQNLALDRTRSTAPEVVKYSPVWKEGDADLACNVPVVIDFNWDMDVESVEKNFSITPAVEGTIRWEDSQYRLVFEPKRAYETNTLY
;
A
#
# COMPACT_ATOMS: atom_id res chain seq x y z
N VAL A 1 6.57 -11.77 33.81
CA VAL A 1 7.07 -10.37 33.74
C VAL A 1 5.86 -9.47 33.83
N GLY A 2 5.68 -8.72 34.94
CA GLY A 2 4.52 -7.83 35.10
C GLY A 2 4.83 -6.46 34.50
N LEU A 3 3.92 -5.96 33.65
CA LEU A 3 3.99 -4.59 33.15
C LEU A 3 3.88 -3.60 34.31
N GLY A 4 4.80 -2.64 34.38
CA GLY A 4 4.93 -1.70 35.50
C GLY A 4 3.64 -0.96 35.81
N VAL A 5 2.90 -0.55 34.76
CA VAL A 5 1.62 0.17 34.88
C VAL A 5 0.49 -0.68 35.48
N LEU A 6 0.54 -2.01 35.34
CA LEU A 6 -0.50 -2.92 35.86
C LEU A 6 -0.13 -3.56 37.21
N ARG A 7 1.13 -3.41 37.66
CA ARG A 7 1.67 -4.17 38.81
C ARG A 7 0.95 -3.95 40.14
N LYS A 8 0.36 -2.79 40.33
CA LYS A 8 -0.31 -2.40 41.60
C LYS A 8 -1.80 -2.17 41.45
N LEU A 9 -2.41 -2.62 40.38
CA LEU A 9 -3.85 -2.49 40.21
C LEU A 9 -4.58 -3.42 41.17
N THR A 10 -5.58 -2.89 41.82
CA THR A 10 -6.51 -3.63 42.70
C THR A 10 -7.84 -3.93 42.01
N VAL A 11 -7.98 -3.47 40.79
CA VAL A 11 -9.14 -3.64 39.91
C VAL A 11 -8.67 -4.26 38.60
N PRO A 12 -9.57 -4.88 37.80
CA PRO A 12 -9.25 -5.29 36.44
C PRO A 12 -8.71 -4.14 35.62
N GLY A 13 -7.64 -4.37 34.91
CA GLY A 13 -7.03 -3.36 34.06
C GLY A 13 -6.27 -3.98 32.90
N MET A 14 -6.14 -3.26 31.82
CA MET A 14 -5.39 -3.64 30.63
C MET A 14 -4.50 -2.49 30.16
N LEU A 15 -3.40 -2.84 29.53
CA LEU A 15 -2.60 -1.93 28.73
C LEU A 15 -2.88 -2.25 27.26
N SER A 16 -3.27 -1.22 26.52
CA SER A 16 -3.36 -1.30 25.07
C SER A 16 -2.17 -0.65 24.42
N GLU A 17 -1.62 -1.32 23.44
CA GLU A 17 -0.58 -0.81 22.55
C GLU A 17 -1.14 -0.93 21.13
N GLY A 18 -1.81 0.13 20.67
CA GLY A 18 -2.37 0.21 19.31
C GLY A 18 -1.40 0.90 18.38
N SER A 19 -1.19 0.33 17.22
CA SER A 19 -0.36 0.81 16.12
C SER A 19 1.02 1.36 16.52
N TYR A 20 2.03 1.04 15.74
CA TYR A 20 3.40 1.54 15.98
C TYR A 20 3.66 2.79 15.15
N HIS A 21 3.91 3.92 15.82
CA HIS A 21 4.18 5.21 15.15
C HIS A 21 5.53 5.25 14.41
N ASP A 22 6.43 4.29 14.64
CA ASP A 22 7.69 4.09 13.93
C ASP A 22 7.58 3.04 12.80
N TYR A 23 6.44 2.36 12.66
CA TYR A 23 6.11 1.53 11.52
C TYR A 23 5.33 2.37 10.50
N ILE A 24 5.97 2.77 9.44
CA ILE A 24 5.47 3.79 8.50
C ILE A 24 4.05 3.54 7.97
N PRO A 25 3.63 2.34 7.54
CA PRO A 25 2.26 2.11 7.10
C PRO A 25 1.23 2.43 8.19
N GLU A 26 1.52 2.11 9.45
CA GLU A 26 0.63 2.43 10.57
C GLU A 26 0.65 3.91 10.91
N THR A 27 1.80 4.57 10.80
CA THR A 27 1.91 6.03 10.95
C THR A 27 0.95 6.74 10.00
N TYR A 28 0.91 6.36 8.73
CA TYR A 28 -0.02 6.94 7.77
C TYR A 28 -1.48 6.56 8.06
N ARG A 29 -1.76 5.34 8.53
CA ARG A 29 -3.10 4.94 8.95
C ARG A 29 -3.59 5.72 10.17
N LEU A 30 -2.71 6.01 11.13
CA LEU A 30 -3.03 6.82 12.31
C LEU A 30 -3.44 8.27 11.98
N LEU A 31 -3.10 8.79 10.80
CA LEU A 31 -3.59 10.09 10.32
C LEU A 31 -5.05 10.03 9.86
N ASN A 32 -5.59 8.84 9.61
CA ASN A 32 -6.99 8.65 9.20
C ASN A 32 -7.88 8.48 10.44
N LYS A 33 -8.86 9.37 10.60
CA LYS A 33 -9.75 9.39 11.77
C LYS A 33 -10.63 8.13 11.88
N ASP A 34 -11.00 7.54 10.75
CA ASP A 34 -11.82 6.33 10.74
C ASP A 34 -11.01 5.12 11.19
N TYR A 35 -9.73 5.06 10.84
CA TYR A 35 -8.83 4.04 11.37
C TYR A 35 -8.72 4.13 12.90
N CYS A 36 -8.52 5.33 13.46
CA CYS A 36 -8.50 5.53 14.90
C CYS A 36 -9.85 5.22 15.56
N TRP A 37 -10.97 5.53 14.88
CA TRP A 37 -12.31 5.18 15.36
C TRP A 37 -12.51 3.67 15.46
N LEU A 38 -11.94 2.89 14.52
CA LEU A 38 -12.06 1.44 14.54
C LEU A 38 -11.40 0.83 15.79
N GLU A 39 -10.29 1.36 16.24
CA GLU A 39 -9.66 0.96 17.48
C GLU A 39 -10.61 1.23 18.68
N ALA A 40 -11.16 2.44 18.78
CA ALA A 40 -12.12 2.78 19.82
C ALA A 40 -13.38 1.89 19.80
N TYR A 41 -13.85 1.52 18.61
CA TYR A 41 -14.95 0.58 18.43
C TYR A 41 -14.64 -0.80 19.02
N HIS A 42 -13.46 -1.35 18.74
CA HIS A 42 -13.03 -2.64 19.29
C HIS A 42 -12.85 -2.58 20.81
N PHE A 43 -12.31 -1.49 21.34
CA PHE A 43 -12.25 -1.27 22.79
C PHE A 43 -13.62 -1.28 23.42
N THR A 44 -14.56 -0.55 22.85
CA THR A 44 -15.94 -0.49 23.35
C THR A 44 -16.55 -1.89 23.39
N LYS A 45 -16.41 -2.66 22.30
CA LYS A 45 -16.88 -4.05 22.27
C LYS A 45 -16.26 -4.91 23.37
N SER A 46 -14.95 -4.83 23.54
CA SER A 46 -14.23 -5.61 24.56
C SER A 46 -14.71 -5.26 25.99
N VAL A 47 -14.97 -3.99 26.25
CA VAL A 47 -15.51 -3.53 27.54
C VAL A 47 -16.95 -4.05 27.73
N MET A 48 -17.79 -3.94 26.72
CA MET A 48 -19.17 -4.44 26.76
C MET A 48 -19.18 -5.97 27.01
N GLU A 49 -18.35 -6.71 26.33
CA GLU A 49 -18.23 -8.16 26.50
C GLU A 49 -17.73 -8.53 27.92
N TYR A 50 -16.70 -7.83 28.41
CA TYR A 50 -16.16 -8.04 29.76
C TYR A 50 -17.24 -7.84 30.83
N PHE A 51 -18.03 -6.80 30.74
CA PHE A 51 -19.13 -6.50 31.67
C PHE A 51 -20.42 -7.26 31.37
N LYS A 52 -20.43 -8.14 30.36
CA LYS A 52 -21.60 -8.90 29.93
C LYS A 52 -22.82 -7.99 29.64
N ALA A 53 -22.56 -6.88 28.98
CA ALA A 53 -23.62 -5.98 28.56
C ALA A 53 -24.66 -6.73 27.71
N SER A 54 -25.93 -6.51 27.95
CA SER A 54 -27.05 -7.08 27.20
C SER A 54 -27.19 -6.44 25.81
N GLU A 55 -26.68 -5.24 25.66
CA GLU A 55 -26.74 -4.46 24.43
C GLU A 55 -25.55 -4.81 23.51
N THR A 56 -25.83 -4.90 22.22
CA THR A 56 -24.83 -5.10 21.16
C THR A 56 -25.13 -4.12 20.03
N PHE A 57 -24.16 -3.88 19.16
CA PHE A 57 -24.40 -3.05 17.98
C PHE A 57 -25.34 -3.76 16.99
N ALA A 58 -26.43 -3.11 16.61
CA ALA A 58 -27.40 -3.64 15.65
C ALA A 58 -26.85 -3.70 14.22
N THR A 59 -25.84 -2.89 13.92
CA THR A 59 -25.19 -2.74 12.61
C THR A 59 -23.79 -3.34 12.62
N GLY A 60 -23.23 -3.49 11.43
CA GLY A 60 -21.84 -3.90 11.22
C GLY A 60 -20.96 -2.74 10.71
N VAL A 61 -19.69 -3.04 10.56
CA VAL A 61 -18.70 -2.17 9.94
C VAL A 61 -18.06 -2.89 8.76
N VAL A 62 -17.86 -2.21 7.64
CA VAL A 62 -17.05 -2.72 6.51
C VAL A 62 -15.88 -1.79 6.34
N CYS A 63 -14.65 -2.31 6.38
CA CYS A 63 -13.45 -1.50 6.25
C CYS A 63 -12.30 -2.27 5.64
N GLY A 64 -11.28 -1.54 5.25
CA GLY A 64 -10.04 -2.11 4.72
C GLY A 64 -9.12 -1.05 4.17
N SER A 65 -8.14 -1.49 3.39
CA SER A 65 -7.22 -0.63 2.66
C SER A 65 -7.13 -1.04 1.20
N LEU A 66 -6.99 -0.05 0.34
CA LEU A 66 -6.75 -0.21 -1.09
C LEU A 66 -5.26 -0.05 -1.36
N TYR A 67 -4.70 -0.95 -2.15
CA TYR A 67 -3.30 -0.89 -2.55
C TYR A 67 -3.11 -1.34 -4.00
N ASP A 68 -2.06 -0.83 -4.62
CA ASP A 68 -1.66 -1.25 -5.96
C ASP A 68 -1.22 -2.73 -5.91
N SER A 69 -1.67 -3.54 -6.86
CA SER A 69 -1.37 -4.98 -6.90
C SER A 69 0.10 -5.29 -7.17
N ARG A 70 0.88 -4.33 -7.71
CA ARG A 70 2.24 -4.53 -8.21
C ARG A 70 3.25 -3.49 -7.76
N LEU A 71 2.85 -2.20 -7.68
CA LEU A 71 3.76 -1.14 -7.27
C LEU A 71 4.05 -1.21 -5.78
N ILE A 72 5.31 -1.19 -5.44
CA ILE A 72 5.76 -1.11 -4.05
C ILE A 72 5.89 0.34 -3.60
N ARG A 73 5.92 0.52 -2.30
CA ARG A 73 6.21 1.81 -1.67
C ARG A 73 7.64 2.22 -1.95
N THR A 74 7.86 3.49 -2.26
CA THR A 74 9.18 4.05 -2.59
C THR A 74 9.59 5.18 -1.66
N GLU A 75 8.89 5.39 -0.54
CA GLU A 75 9.24 6.43 0.42
C GLU A 75 10.62 6.16 1.02
N PRO A 76 11.46 7.20 1.17
CA PRO A 76 12.75 7.08 1.81
C PRO A 76 12.56 6.84 3.31
N ILE A 77 12.79 5.62 3.78
CA ILE A 77 12.54 5.23 5.16
C ILE A 77 13.75 4.53 5.74
N TYR A 78 14.03 4.80 7.01
CA TYR A 78 15.15 4.26 7.76
C TYR A 78 15.11 2.75 7.99
N ASN A 79 13.93 2.13 7.86
CA ASN A 79 13.74 0.70 8.05
C ASN A 79 12.69 0.21 7.05
N ASN A 80 13.14 -0.49 6.03
CA ASN A 80 12.32 -0.93 4.89
C ASN A 80 11.72 -2.33 5.09
N ILE A 81 11.48 -2.76 6.32
CA ILE A 81 10.84 -4.04 6.56
C ILE A 81 9.34 -3.81 6.61
N PHE A 82 8.67 -4.13 5.51
CA PHE A 82 7.21 -4.09 5.42
C PHE A 82 6.66 -5.51 5.41
N TYR A 83 5.50 -5.69 6.05
CA TYR A 83 4.83 -6.97 6.16
C TYR A 83 3.60 -7.03 5.25
N GLY A 84 3.41 -8.18 4.58
CA GLY A 84 2.24 -8.42 3.75
C GLY A 84 2.02 -7.36 2.67
N HIS A 85 0.78 -6.85 2.58
CA HIS A 85 0.40 -5.81 1.63
C HIS A 85 0.92 -4.41 1.98
N ASP A 86 1.45 -4.21 3.17
CA ASP A 86 2.00 -2.91 3.60
C ASP A 86 3.22 -2.47 2.79
N LYS A 87 3.89 -3.40 2.12
CA LYS A 87 4.94 -3.11 1.14
C LYS A 87 4.41 -2.47 -0.15
N MET A 88 3.12 -2.64 -0.42
CA MET A 88 2.50 -2.15 -1.66
C MET A 88 2.11 -0.68 -1.54
N LYS A 89 2.11 0.01 -2.67
CA LYS A 89 1.71 1.43 -2.73
C LYS A 89 0.22 1.57 -2.43
N PRO A 90 -0.19 2.37 -1.42
CA PRO A 90 -1.60 2.60 -1.15
C PRO A 90 -2.26 3.42 -2.26
N VAL A 91 -3.54 3.14 -2.52
CA VAL A 91 -4.33 3.87 -3.51
C VAL A 91 -5.14 4.97 -2.81
N CYS A 92 -4.83 6.21 -3.17
CA CYS A 92 -5.47 7.42 -2.64
C CYS A 92 -6.46 7.98 -3.66
N GLY A 93 -7.54 8.64 -3.20
CA GLY A 93 -8.53 9.28 -4.08
C GLY A 93 -9.50 8.31 -4.77
N ALA A 94 -9.47 7.02 -4.43
CA ALA A 94 -10.42 6.05 -4.94
C ALA A 94 -11.80 6.24 -4.32
N THR A 95 -12.84 6.08 -5.13
CA THR A 95 -14.23 6.01 -4.64
C THR A 95 -14.58 4.56 -4.36
N VAL A 96 -15.01 4.30 -3.13
CA VAL A 96 -15.51 3.00 -2.66
C VAL A 96 -17.01 3.12 -2.41
N GLU A 97 -17.77 2.24 -2.99
CA GLU A 97 -19.24 2.19 -2.84
C GLU A 97 -19.67 0.84 -2.29
N LEU A 98 -20.65 0.86 -1.40
CA LEU A 98 -21.31 -0.33 -0.90
C LEU A 98 -22.74 -0.35 -1.43
N LEU A 99 -23.04 -1.31 -2.30
CA LEU A 99 -24.32 -1.42 -2.99
C LEU A 99 -25.16 -2.58 -2.42
N GLN A 100 -26.45 -2.39 -2.34
CA GLN A 100 -27.41 -3.45 -2.01
C GLN A 100 -28.55 -3.46 -3.04
N GLY A 101 -28.77 -4.61 -3.68
CA GLY A 101 -29.76 -4.72 -4.75
C GLY A 101 -29.50 -3.76 -5.93
N GLY A 102 -28.24 -3.44 -6.22
CA GLY A 102 -27.83 -2.51 -7.27
C GLY A 102 -27.91 -1.03 -6.89
N ALA A 103 -28.43 -0.68 -5.71
CA ALA A 103 -28.51 0.70 -5.24
C ALA A 103 -27.33 1.02 -4.30
N VAL A 104 -26.66 2.13 -4.50
CA VAL A 104 -25.60 2.62 -3.62
C VAL A 104 -26.20 2.99 -2.27
N LYS A 105 -25.69 2.39 -1.20
CA LYS A 105 -26.07 2.64 0.20
C LYS A 105 -25.07 3.52 0.91
N HIS A 106 -23.79 3.30 0.69
CA HIS A 106 -22.70 4.06 1.28
C HIS A 106 -21.65 4.38 0.23
N THR A 107 -21.00 5.51 0.38
CA THR A 107 -19.87 5.94 -0.46
C THR A 107 -18.76 6.48 0.42
N TYR A 108 -17.53 6.12 0.11
CA TYR A 108 -16.32 6.60 0.77
C TYR A 108 -15.28 6.97 -0.28
N THR A 109 -14.52 8.04 -0.05
CA THR A 109 -13.36 8.37 -0.88
C THR A 109 -12.11 8.26 -0.03
N THR A 110 -11.16 7.42 -0.46
CA THR A 110 -9.87 7.29 0.25
C THR A 110 -9.14 8.63 0.25
N ASP A 111 -8.55 8.98 1.40
CA ASP A 111 -7.87 10.26 1.56
C ASP A 111 -6.54 10.33 0.79
N GLN A 112 -5.89 11.50 0.82
CA GLN A 112 -4.58 11.71 0.19
C GLN A 112 -3.40 11.50 1.17
N LEU A 113 -3.65 10.86 2.32
CA LEU A 113 -2.66 10.67 3.38
C LEU A 113 -1.87 9.35 3.24
N PHE A 114 -1.86 8.77 2.07
CA PHE A 114 -1.03 7.63 1.68
C PHE A 114 -1.22 6.37 2.54
N ASN A 115 -2.47 6.10 2.92
CA ASN A 115 -2.87 4.93 3.72
C ASN A 115 -3.86 4.00 3.00
N GLY A 116 -4.60 4.47 2.00
CA GLY A 116 -5.60 3.72 1.25
C GLY A 116 -6.82 3.28 2.07
N VAL A 117 -6.98 3.77 3.28
CA VAL A 117 -8.06 3.35 4.20
C VAL A 117 -9.42 3.77 3.69
N TYR A 118 -10.39 2.86 3.81
CA TYR A 118 -11.81 3.15 3.66
C TYR A 118 -12.63 2.49 4.76
N MET A 119 -13.80 3.06 5.09
CA MET A 119 -14.65 2.55 6.14
C MET A 119 -16.12 2.95 5.95
N PHE A 120 -17.01 1.98 6.15
CA PHE A 120 -18.44 2.19 6.28
C PHE A 120 -18.88 1.79 7.68
N LYS A 121 -19.43 2.73 8.39
CA LYS A 121 -19.97 2.55 9.75
C LYS A 121 -21.46 2.34 9.66
N ASP A 122 -22.04 1.75 10.70
CA ASP A 122 -23.50 1.60 10.85
C ASP A 122 -24.17 0.93 9.64
N VAL A 123 -23.52 -0.09 9.08
CA VAL A 123 -24.03 -0.84 7.92
C VAL A 123 -25.03 -1.87 8.41
N GLU A 124 -26.26 -1.84 7.88
CA GLU A 124 -27.28 -2.84 8.17
C GLU A 124 -26.79 -4.25 7.78
N PRO A 125 -27.13 -5.30 8.57
CA PRO A 125 -26.78 -6.66 8.20
C PRO A 125 -27.37 -7.07 6.87
N GLY A 126 -26.59 -7.78 6.03
CA GLY A 126 -27.03 -8.21 4.72
C GLY A 126 -25.89 -8.47 3.75
N LYS A 127 -26.27 -8.80 2.52
CA LYS A 127 -25.35 -8.98 1.40
C LYS A 127 -25.23 -7.69 0.61
N TYR A 128 -24.00 -7.34 0.29
CA TYR A 128 -23.65 -6.13 -0.46
C TYR A 128 -22.65 -6.45 -1.56
N THR A 129 -22.60 -5.57 -2.54
CA THR A 129 -21.49 -5.50 -3.50
C THR A 129 -20.60 -4.33 -3.11
N LEU A 130 -19.34 -4.60 -2.81
CA LEU A 130 -18.30 -3.61 -2.62
C LEU A 130 -17.71 -3.28 -3.99
N LYS A 131 -17.80 -2.02 -4.41
CA LYS A 131 -17.31 -1.53 -5.69
C LYS A 131 -16.25 -0.46 -5.48
N VAL A 132 -15.16 -0.54 -6.24
CA VAL A 132 -14.09 0.46 -6.22
C VAL A 132 -13.89 1.01 -7.62
N SER A 133 -13.76 2.33 -7.71
CA SER A 133 -13.43 3.05 -8.92
C SER A 133 -12.34 4.08 -8.70
N HIS A 134 -11.42 4.18 -9.66
CA HIS A 134 -10.34 5.16 -9.69
C HIS A 134 -9.90 5.40 -11.13
N PRO A 135 -9.49 6.63 -11.53
CA PRO A 135 -9.12 6.94 -12.93
C PRO A 135 -7.94 6.12 -13.48
N GLU A 136 -7.02 5.69 -12.61
CA GLU A 136 -5.80 4.96 -12.98
C GLU A 136 -5.88 3.45 -12.76
N TYR A 137 -7.01 2.93 -12.24
CA TYR A 137 -7.16 1.52 -11.89
C TYR A 137 -8.41 0.94 -12.54
N ASP A 138 -8.36 -0.35 -12.86
CA ASP A 138 -9.52 -1.07 -13.35
C ASP A 138 -10.60 -1.12 -12.28
N ALA A 139 -11.86 -1.07 -12.70
CA ALA A 139 -12.98 -1.17 -11.78
C ALA A 139 -12.95 -2.52 -11.07
N PHE A 140 -13.15 -2.49 -9.75
CA PHE A 140 -13.16 -3.68 -8.91
C PHE A 140 -14.53 -3.86 -8.26
N GLU A 141 -15.05 -5.08 -8.26
CA GLU A 141 -16.29 -5.43 -7.58
C GLU A 141 -16.15 -6.77 -6.83
N GLN A 142 -16.70 -6.82 -5.62
CA GLN A 142 -16.69 -8.03 -4.79
C GLN A 142 -17.93 -8.09 -3.90
N GLU A 143 -18.51 -9.30 -3.74
CA GLU A 143 -19.56 -9.52 -2.75
C GLU A 143 -19.00 -9.55 -1.34
N VAL A 144 -19.70 -8.93 -0.40
CA VAL A 144 -19.38 -8.91 1.02
C VAL A 144 -20.64 -9.17 1.85
N ASP A 145 -20.47 -9.95 2.91
CA ASP A 145 -21.52 -10.20 3.90
C ASP A 145 -21.27 -9.35 5.13
N VAL A 146 -22.29 -8.60 5.55
CA VAL A 146 -22.26 -7.77 6.75
C VAL A 146 -23.12 -8.41 7.82
N THR A 147 -22.58 -8.56 9.01
CA THR A 147 -23.29 -9.06 10.17
C THR A 147 -23.30 -8.01 11.28
N ALA A 148 -24.39 -7.96 12.05
CA ALA A 148 -24.49 -7.07 13.20
C ALA A 148 -23.34 -7.32 14.19
N ASN A 149 -22.95 -6.27 14.88
CA ASN A 149 -21.91 -6.30 15.92
C ASN A 149 -20.57 -6.87 15.44
N ASN A 150 -20.26 -6.77 14.13
CA ASN A 150 -19.03 -7.32 13.56
C ASN A 150 -18.35 -6.36 12.59
N VAL A 151 -17.06 -6.58 12.35
CA VAL A 151 -16.26 -5.86 11.36
C VAL A 151 -15.89 -6.80 10.22
N THR A 152 -16.30 -6.45 9.02
CA THR A 152 -15.93 -7.13 7.78
C THR A 152 -14.70 -6.43 7.20
N TYR A 153 -13.54 -7.08 7.27
CA TYR A 153 -12.27 -6.56 6.73
C TYR A 153 -12.08 -6.98 5.29
N GLN A 154 -11.82 -6.01 4.39
CA GLN A 154 -11.55 -6.24 2.98
C GLN A 154 -10.37 -5.36 2.53
N ASN A 155 -9.16 -5.93 2.52
CA ASN A 155 -8.00 -5.29 1.92
C ASN A 155 -7.93 -5.68 0.44
N LEU A 156 -7.94 -4.70 -0.46
CA LEU A 156 -8.13 -4.92 -1.89
C LEU A 156 -6.91 -4.49 -2.68
N ALA A 157 -6.38 -5.43 -3.47
CA ALA A 157 -5.39 -5.16 -4.50
C ALA A 157 -6.07 -4.68 -5.78
N LEU A 158 -5.67 -3.52 -6.27
CA LEU A 158 -6.22 -2.95 -7.50
C LEU A 158 -5.20 -3.04 -8.63
N ASP A 159 -5.64 -3.47 -9.79
CA ASP A 159 -4.82 -3.51 -11.00
C ASP A 159 -4.91 -2.17 -11.74
N ARG A 160 -3.75 -1.61 -12.10
CA ARG A 160 -3.72 -0.35 -12.87
C ARG A 160 -4.26 -0.55 -14.27
N THR A 161 -5.06 0.41 -14.72
CA THR A 161 -5.56 0.44 -16.10
C THR A 161 -4.41 0.67 -17.07
N ARG A 162 -4.17 -0.27 -17.96
CA ARG A 162 -3.12 -0.18 -19.01
C ARG A 162 -3.58 0.66 -20.19
N SER A 163 -3.90 1.93 -19.92
CA SER A 163 -4.38 2.88 -20.94
C SER A 163 -3.27 3.58 -21.72
N THR A 164 -2.02 3.50 -21.24
CA THR A 164 -0.85 4.14 -21.85
C THR A 164 0.17 3.11 -22.31
N ALA A 165 0.98 3.49 -23.29
CA ALA A 165 2.12 2.68 -23.71
C ALA A 165 3.15 2.55 -22.56
N PRO A 166 3.99 1.49 -22.55
CA PRO A 166 5.14 1.42 -21.67
C PRO A 166 6.07 2.62 -21.88
N GLU A 167 6.48 3.24 -20.78
CA GLU A 167 7.36 4.40 -20.78
C GLU A 167 8.40 4.29 -19.68
N VAL A 168 9.59 4.86 -19.93
CA VAL A 168 10.59 5.07 -18.89
C VAL A 168 10.15 6.27 -18.05
N VAL A 169 9.89 6.06 -16.76
CA VAL A 169 9.46 7.12 -15.85
C VAL A 169 10.63 7.73 -15.06
N LYS A 170 11.72 6.96 -14.92
CA LYS A 170 12.94 7.43 -14.23
C LYS A 170 14.14 6.61 -14.68
N TYR A 171 15.29 7.24 -14.69
CA TYR A 171 16.56 6.54 -14.89
C TYR A 171 17.68 7.17 -14.06
N SER A 172 18.73 6.39 -13.81
CA SER A 172 19.92 6.80 -13.09
C SER A 172 21.13 6.05 -13.67
N PRO A 173 22.32 6.65 -13.75
CA PRO A 173 22.63 8.04 -13.38
C PRO A 173 22.03 9.05 -14.36
N VAL A 174 21.71 10.24 -13.88
CA VAL A 174 21.36 11.38 -14.73
C VAL A 174 22.58 12.27 -14.84
N TRP A 175 23.09 12.42 -16.05
CA TRP A 175 24.24 13.29 -16.32
C TRP A 175 23.81 14.71 -16.65
N LYS A 176 24.58 15.67 -16.12
CA LYS A 176 24.57 17.04 -16.63
C LYS A 176 25.98 17.33 -17.14
N GLU A 177 26.05 18.07 -18.23
CA GLU A 177 27.32 18.55 -18.77
C GLU A 177 28.11 19.29 -17.69
N GLY A 178 29.31 18.83 -17.37
CA GLY A 178 30.16 19.36 -16.30
C GLY A 178 30.13 18.58 -14.97
N ASP A 179 29.33 17.51 -14.83
CA ASP A 179 29.40 16.62 -13.67
C ASP A 179 30.69 15.79 -13.71
N ALA A 180 31.64 16.14 -12.85
CA ALA A 180 32.99 15.55 -12.83
C ALA A 180 33.14 14.31 -11.92
N ASP A 181 32.15 14.00 -11.08
CA ASP A 181 32.33 13.10 -9.93
C ASP A 181 31.46 11.84 -9.95
N LEU A 182 31.10 11.34 -11.14
CA LEU A 182 30.44 10.04 -11.21
C LEU A 182 31.44 8.90 -11.03
N ALA A 183 31.14 8.01 -10.08
CA ALA A 183 31.91 6.79 -9.93
C ALA A 183 31.84 5.95 -11.22
N CYS A 184 32.96 5.51 -11.73
CA CYS A 184 33.03 4.79 -13.01
C CYS A 184 32.37 3.40 -13.01
N ASN A 185 31.75 2.97 -11.92
CA ASN A 185 31.11 1.67 -11.77
C ASN A 185 29.65 1.76 -11.31
N VAL A 186 29.01 2.90 -11.51
CA VAL A 186 27.61 3.11 -11.12
C VAL A 186 26.69 2.24 -11.96
N PRO A 187 25.75 1.48 -11.37
CA PRO A 187 24.76 0.75 -12.14
C PRO A 187 23.83 1.70 -12.90
N VAL A 188 23.38 1.27 -14.07
CA VAL A 188 22.28 1.94 -14.77
C VAL A 188 20.97 1.37 -14.26
N VAL A 189 20.11 2.23 -13.74
CA VAL A 189 18.79 1.87 -13.25
C VAL A 189 17.75 2.54 -14.11
N ILE A 190 16.76 1.77 -14.57
CA ILE A 190 15.63 2.27 -15.38
C ILE A 190 14.34 1.82 -14.74
N ASP A 191 13.48 2.77 -14.39
CA ASP A 191 12.13 2.54 -13.87
C ASP A 191 11.10 2.75 -14.98
N PHE A 192 10.16 1.81 -15.10
CA PHE A 192 9.08 1.83 -16.08
C PHE A 192 7.74 2.08 -15.38
N ASN A 193 6.75 2.58 -16.13
CA ASN A 193 5.37 2.75 -15.66
C ASN A 193 4.58 1.44 -15.62
N TRP A 194 5.07 0.38 -16.28
CA TRP A 194 4.46 -0.96 -16.34
C TRP A 194 5.46 -2.06 -16.01
N ASP A 195 4.95 -3.23 -15.63
CA ASP A 195 5.72 -4.47 -15.65
C ASP A 195 6.08 -4.80 -17.10
N MET A 196 7.36 -4.94 -17.35
CA MET A 196 7.89 -5.11 -18.69
C MET A 196 8.04 -6.59 -19.07
N ASP A 197 7.92 -6.89 -20.35
CA ASP A 197 8.37 -8.17 -20.89
C ASP A 197 9.90 -8.22 -20.86
N VAL A 198 10.45 -9.03 -19.96
CA VAL A 198 11.88 -9.13 -19.68
C VAL A 198 12.67 -9.46 -20.94
N GLU A 199 12.24 -10.48 -21.70
CA GLU A 199 12.93 -10.93 -22.91
C GLU A 199 12.97 -9.83 -23.97
N SER A 200 11.84 -9.14 -24.15
CA SER A 200 11.74 -8.04 -25.11
C SER A 200 12.65 -6.87 -24.74
N VAL A 201 12.69 -6.48 -23.46
CA VAL A 201 13.54 -5.36 -23.02
C VAL A 201 15.02 -5.73 -23.10
N GLU A 202 15.43 -6.89 -22.61
CA GLU A 202 16.84 -7.32 -22.63
C GLU A 202 17.38 -7.44 -24.05
N LYS A 203 16.57 -7.91 -24.99
CA LYS A 203 16.95 -8.00 -26.41
C LYS A 203 17.19 -6.62 -27.05
N ASN A 204 16.50 -5.59 -26.57
CA ASN A 204 16.58 -4.23 -27.12
C ASN A 204 17.41 -3.27 -26.25
N PHE A 205 17.94 -3.76 -25.11
CA PHE A 205 18.82 -2.95 -24.26
C PHE A 205 20.24 -2.94 -24.83
N SER A 206 20.80 -1.76 -24.98
CA SER A 206 22.18 -1.57 -25.41
C SER A 206 22.81 -0.33 -24.80
N ILE A 207 24.10 -0.36 -24.61
CA ILE A 207 24.91 0.80 -24.20
C ILE A 207 25.95 1.03 -25.27
N THR A 208 26.17 2.27 -25.67
CA THR A 208 27.14 2.64 -26.70
C THR A 208 28.11 3.71 -26.18
N PRO A 209 29.40 3.49 -26.15
CA PRO A 209 30.13 2.26 -26.54
C PRO A 209 29.73 1.02 -25.73
N ALA A 210 29.92 -0.17 -26.29
CA ALA A 210 29.51 -1.42 -25.70
C ALA A 210 30.18 -1.65 -24.32
N VAL A 211 29.36 -1.97 -23.33
CA VAL A 211 29.79 -2.29 -21.96
C VAL A 211 29.29 -3.67 -21.59
N GLU A 212 30.22 -4.52 -21.15
CA GLU A 212 29.84 -5.83 -20.60
C GLU A 212 29.24 -5.65 -19.18
N GLY A 213 28.11 -6.29 -18.92
CA GLY A 213 27.46 -6.25 -17.64
C GLY A 213 26.44 -7.35 -17.44
N THR A 214 25.73 -7.28 -16.34
CA THR A 214 24.61 -8.17 -16.03
C THR A 214 23.36 -7.36 -15.79
N ILE A 215 22.23 -7.84 -16.33
CA ILE A 215 20.93 -7.25 -16.07
C ILE A 215 20.27 -8.05 -14.96
N ARG A 216 19.64 -7.36 -14.04
CA ARG A 216 18.69 -7.94 -13.06
C ARG A 216 17.44 -7.10 -13.02
N TRP A 217 16.34 -7.75 -12.67
CA TRP A 217 15.05 -7.11 -12.54
C TRP A 217 14.63 -7.01 -11.08
N GLU A 218 14.03 -5.90 -10.73
CA GLU A 218 13.48 -5.60 -9.40
C GLU A 218 12.02 -5.16 -9.53
N ASP A 219 11.35 -5.08 -8.39
CA ASP A 219 10.00 -4.52 -8.29
C ASP A 219 9.00 -5.15 -9.28
N SER A 220 8.99 -6.50 -9.35
CA SER A 220 8.08 -7.24 -10.23
C SER A 220 8.18 -6.80 -11.71
N GLN A 221 9.40 -6.60 -12.21
CA GLN A 221 9.69 -6.21 -13.60
C GLN A 221 9.41 -4.73 -13.94
N TYR A 222 9.18 -3.88 -12.92
CA TYR A 222 9.09 -2.43 -13.12
C TYR A 222 10.45 -1.73 -13.17
N ARG A 223 11.51 -2.40 -12.68
CA ARG A 223 12.85 -1.82 -12.62
C ARG A 223 13.89 -2.75 -13.24
N LEU A 224 14.63 -2.23 -14.22
CA LEU A 224 15.83 -2.82 -14.76
C LEU A 224 17.06 -2.23 -14.08
N VAL A 225 17.99 -3.08 -13.64
CA VAL A 225 19.29 -2.67 -13.12
C VAL A 225 20.37 -3.36 -13.95
N PHE A 226 21.18 -2.56 -14.64
CA PHE A 226 22.36 -3.03 -15.33
C PHE A 226 23.60 -2.76 -14.48
N GLU A 227 24.33 -3.82 -14.14
CA GLU A 227 25.59 -3.74 -13.39
C GLU A 227 26.77 -3.98 -14.32
N PRO A 228 27.65 -2.98 -14.55
CA PRO A 228 28.82 -3.16 -15.40
C PRO A 228 29.83 -4.10 -14.74
N LYS A 229 30.40 -5.02 -15.50
CA LYS A 229 31.47 -5.92 -15.03
C LYS A 229 32.80 -5.21 -14.78
N ARG A 230 33.00 -4.08 -15.44
CA ARG A 230 34.21 -3.23 -15.33
C ARG A 230 33.77 -1.77 -15.23
N ALA A 231 34.66 -0.96 -14.68
CA ALA A 231 34.45 0.49 -14.67
C ALA A 231 34.29 1.05 -16.08
N TYR A 232 33.40 2.02 -16.23
CA TYR A 232 33.29 2.79 -17.48
C TYR A 232 34.60 3.52 -17.79
N GLU A 233 34.91 3.71 -19.06
CA GLU A 233 36.09 4.47 -19.49
C GLU A 233 35.90 5.96 -19.17
N THR A 234 36.94 6.57 -18.63
CA THR A 234 36.92 8.01 -18.33
C THR A 234 36.90 8.84 -19.61
N ASN A 235 36.29 10.01 -19.58
CA ASN A 235 36.12 10.92 -20.72
C ASN A 235 35.37 10.31 -21.93
N THR A 236 34.52 9.33 -21.70
CA THR A 236 33.74 8.65 -22.73
C THR A 236 32.26 8.91 -22.46
N LEU A 237 31.52 9.32 -23.49
CA LEU A 237 30.07 9.44 -23.44
C LEU A 237 29.45 8.07 -23.80
N TYR A 238 28.57 7.61 -22.93
CA TYR A 238 27.83 6.35 -23.10
C TYR A 238 26.35 6.60 -23.36
#